data_bff1cb8e9956539d81b201112406ebea
#
_entry.id   bff1cb8e9956539d81b201112406ebea
#
_cell.length_a   1.000
_cell.length_b   1.000
_cell.length_c   1.000
_cell.angle_alpha   90.00
_cell.angle_beta   90.00
_cell.angle_gamma   90.00
#
_symmetry.space_group_name_H-M   'P 1'
#
loop_
_entity.id
_entity.type
_entity.pdbx_description
1 polymer ?
#
loop_
_entity_poly.entity_id
_entity_poly.type
_entity_poly.pdbx_seq_one_letter_code
_entity_poly.pdbx_strand_id
1 'polypeptide(L)'
;MHKNNARFFFSLFFVQLFPQPRFFLDGGRLSVDSLLMSAIAKSAAGAAADLETEVLVLGGGMVGMTLANALAGAGVATVVVDSAPPDSLLEAGYDGRASAIAHGSAQVFRGIGLWPFVEADAGPIVDIRVADGTVAGGPSTLFLHYDHRAVGDQPFGYMIENRVIRRALFEQAAMLPSLRRLAPARVATLVREAAGAEAVLEDGRRIRSRLVVGAEGRNSPSRADAGIAVTRLPYNQTAIVCTVRHECDHGGVAVEYFLPSGPFAMLPMTDRRMNIVWTERPDLAVRFMALDDAAFVDELRRRFGDWLGDTALIGPRFSYPLELQHAARYTDRRLALVGDAAHAIHPIAGQGLNLGLRDVAALAEAVIDTRRLGLDIGGSDVLRRYERWRRFDSVLLTSVTDVLNRLFSNDLAPLRLARDLGLAAVDSLPPLKRFFMRHAMGVVGDLPRLVRGETL
;
A
#
# COMPACT_ATOMS: atom_id res chain seq x y z
N MET A 1 -24.25 -41.02 -35.48
CA MET A 1 -24.92 -42.02 -34.62
C MET A 1 -24.10 -42.18 -33.34
N HIS A 2 -24.80 -42.12 -32.18
CA HIS A 2 -24.25 -42.30 -30.81
C HIS A 2 -23.36 -41.21 -30.21
N LYS A 3 -24.00 -40.19 -29.69
CA LYS A 3 -23.65 -39.47 -28.49
C LYS A 3 -24.97 -39.03 -27.80
N ASN A 4 -25.42 -39.79 -26.81
CA ASN A 4 -26.42 -39.41 -25.80
C ASN A 4 -26.72 -40.65 -24.96
N ASN A 5 -25.98 -40.88 -23.88
CA ASN A 5 -26.40 -41.78 -22.78
C ASN A 5 -25.34 -41.72 -21.65
N ALA A 6 -25.17 -40.55 -21.00
CA ALA A 6 -24.36 -40.46 -19.80
C ALA A 6 -24.88 -39.43 -18.78
N ARG A 7 -26.20 -39.11 -18.83
CA ARG A 7 -26.82 -38.17 -17.89
C ARG A 7 -28.00 -38.70 -17.10
N PHE A 8 -28.26 -40.01 -17.12
CA PHE A 8 -29.45 -40.59 -16.48
C PHE A 8 -29.15 -41.60 -15.36
N PHE A 9 -27.88 -41.78 -14.93
CA PHE A 9 -27.53 -42.80 -13.93
C PHE A 9 -27.01 -42.24 -12.58
N PHE A 10 -27.10 -40.93 -12.33
CA PHE A 10 -26.60 -40.33 -11.07
C PHE A 10 -27.73 -39.82 -10.14
N SER A 11 -28.99 -40.09 -10.46
CA SER A 11 -30.14 -39.57 -9.66
C SER A 11 -30.89 -40.61 -8.85
N LEU A 12 -30.46 -41.88 -8.79
CA LEU A 12 -31.21 -42.95 -8.12
C LEU A 12 -30.46 -43.72 -7.02
N PHE A 13 -29.32 -43.26 -6.55
CA PHE A 13 -28.54 -44.01 -5.54
C PHE A 13 -28.34 -43.29 -4.18
N PHE A 14 -29.09 -42.21 -3.91
CA PHE A 14 -28.94 -41.47 -2.64
C PHE A 14 -30.16 -41.43 -1.73
N VAL A 15 -31.14 -42.32 -1.93
CA VAL A 15 -32.41 -42.35 -1.12
C VAL A 15 -32.47 -43.55 -0.15
N GLN A 16 -31.44 -44.36 0.02
CA GLN A 16 -31.58 -45.59 0.83
C GLN A 16 -30.50 -45.85 1.86
N LEU A 17 -30.04 -44.84 2.61
CA LEU A 17 -29.04 -45.09 3.69
C LEU A 17 -29.10 -44.13 4.89
N PHE A 18 -30.29 -43.66 5.31
CA PHE A 18 -30.45 -43.09 6.65
C PHE A 18 -31.77 -43.59 7.29
N PRO A 19 -31.72 -44.22 8.48
CA PRO A 19 -32.94 -44.60 9.20
C PRO A 19 -33.64 -43.35 9.74
N GLN A 20 -34.93 -43.26 9.50
CA GLN A 20 -35.81 -42.20 10.00
C GLN A 20 -35.85 -42.23 11.54
N PRO A 21 -35.61 -41.09 12.25
CA PRO A 21 -35.89 -41.04 13.68
C PRO A 21 -37.39 -41.02 13.92
N ARG A 22 -37.87 -42.01 14.68
CA ARG A 22 -39.24 -42.02 15.21
C ARG A 22 -39.34 -40.95 16.29
N PHE A 23 -40.05 -39.86 15.99
CA PHE A 23 -40.47 -38.88 16.99
C PHE A 23 -41.70 -39.39 17.70
N PHE A 24 -41.58 -39.59 18.99
CA PHE A 24 -42.74 -39.72 19.89
C PHE A 24 -43.42 -38.35 20.00
N LEU A 25 -44.74 -38.32 19.66
CA LEU A 25 -45.58 -37.15 19.82
C LEU A 25 -46.03 -37.11 21.28
N ASP A 26 -45.55 -36.13 22.02
CA ASP A 26 -46.26 -35.66 23.22
C ASP A 26 -46.91 -34.30 22.91
N GLY A 27 -48.15 -34.16 23.35
CA GLY A 27 -49.20 -33.30 22.80
C GLY A 27 -48.91 -31.78 22.90
N GLY A 28 -48.67 -31.17 21.78
CA GLY A 28 -48.75 -29.74 21.57
C GLY A 28 -48.79 -29.41 20.09
N ARG A 29 -49.98 -29.20 19.52
CA ARG A 29 -50.13 -28.72 18.14
C ARG A 29 -49.54 -27.32 17.97
N LEU A 30 -48.30 -27.25 17.57
CA LEU A 30 -47.78 -26.04 16.91
C LEU A 30 -48.24 -26.09 15.45
N SER A 31 -49.09 -25.15 15.05
CA SER A 31 -49.59 -25.06 13.68
C SER A 31 -48.44 -24.70 12.74
N VAL A 32 -48.44 -25.18 11.50
CA VAL A 32 -47.47 -24.85 10.46
C VAL A 32 -47.38 -23.33 10.28
N ASP A 33 -48.45 -22.60 10.55
CA ASP A 33 -48.50 -21.13 10.54
C ASP A 33 -47.63 -20.50 11.64
N SER A 34 -47.49 -21.12 12.83
CA SER A 34 -46.62 -20.58 13.90
C SER A 34 -45.13 -20.79 13.59
N LEU A 35 -44.78 -21.84 12.87
CA LEU A 35 -43.41 -22.07 12.39
C LEU A 35 -43.07 -21.15 11.21
N LEU A 36 -44.04 -20.94 10.31
CA LEU A 36 -43.89 -19.99 9.19
C LEU A 36 -43.80 -18.56 9.70
N MET A 37 -44.64 -18.16 10.66
CA MET A 37 -44.62 -16.85 11.29
C MET A 37 -43.37 -16.66 12.14
N SER A 38 -42.85 -17.70 12.80
CA SER A 38 -41.55 -17.67 13.50
C SER A 38 -40.38 -17.56 12.54
N ALA A 39 -40.42 -18.21 11.38
CA ALA A 39 -39.38 -18.09 10.32
C ALA A 39 -39.46 -16.72 9.64
N ILE A 40 -40.67 -16.20 9.38
CA ILE A 40 -40.87 -14.84 8.85
C ILE A 40 -40.47 -13.78 9.90
N ALA A 41 -40.79 -13.96 11.19
CA ALA A 41 -40.39 -13.09 12.26
C ALA A 41 -38.85 -13.12 12.50
N LYS A 42 -38.19 -14.28 12.37
CA LYS A 42 -36.71 -14.37 12.37
C LYS A 42 -36.09 -13.75 11.12
N SER A 43 -36.74 -13.84 9.98
CA SER A 43 -36.34 -13.13 8.76
C SER A 43 -36.53 -11.60 8.87
N ALA A 44 -37.58 -11.16 9.57
CA ALA A 44 -37.85 -9.73 9.78
C ALA A 44 -37.07 -9.11 10.98
N ALA A 45 -36.63 -9.91 11.94
CA ALA A 45 -35.91 -9.44 13.13
C ALA A 45 -34.40 -9.24 12.90
N GLY A 46 -33.90 -9.41 11.66
CA GLY A 46 -32.49 -9.31 11.32
C GLY A 46 -32.19 -8.66 9.98
N ALA A 47 -33.08 -7.83 9.42
CA ALA A 47 -32.71 -6.99 8.28
C ALA A 47 -31.69 -5.95 8.74
N ALA A 48 -30.40 -6.30 8.64
CA ALA A 48 -29.32 -5.36 8.83
C ALA A 48 -29.57 -4.16 7.91
N ALA A 49 -29.48 -2.94 8.46
CA ALA A 49 -29.85 -1.72 7.74
C ALA A 49 -29.05 -1.60 6.44
N ASP A 50 -29.75 -1.39 5.34
CA ASP A 50 -29.13 -1.06 4.06
C ASP A 50 -28.42 0.29 4.16
N LEU A 51 -27.18 0.38 3.69
CA LEU A 51 -26.41 1.60 3.63
C LEU A 51 -26.31 2.07 2.20
N GLU A 52 -26.49 3.37 1.98
CA GLU A 52 -26.21 4.00 0.69
C GLU A 52 -25.00 4.95 0.81
N THR A 53 -24.14 4.93 -0.17
CA THR A 53 -22.96 5.78 -0.25
C THR A 53 -22.63 6.13 -1.70
N GLU A 54 -21.84 7.16 -1.93
CA GLU A 54 -21.34 7.46 -3.28
C GLU A 54 -20.15 6.57 -3.62
N VAL A 55 -19.22 6.38 -2.68
CA VAL A 55 -18.01 5.57 -2.85
C VAL A 55 -17.88 4.54 -1.73
N LEU A 56 -17.67 3.29 -2.10
CA LEU A 56 -17.32 2.19 -1.20
C LEU A 56 -15.83 1.86 -1.36
N VAL A 57 -15.03 2.06 -0.31
CA VAL A 57 -13.62 1.71 -0.27
C VAL A 57 -13.46 0.38 0.47
N LEU A 58 -12.88 -0.61 -0.20
CA LEU A 58 -12.54 -1.92 0.35
C LEU A 58 -11.07 -1.90 0.76
N GLY A 59 -10.79 -2.01 2.07
CA GLY A 59 -9.47 -1.91 2.66
C GLY A 59 -9.22 -0.56 3.33
N GLY A 60 -9.09 -0.57 4.68
CA GLY A 60 -8.81 0.57 5.54
C GLY A 60 -7.31 0.77 5.86
N GLY A 61 -6.41 0.29 4.98
CA GLY A 61 -4.99 0.57 5.05
C GLY A 61 -4.65 2.04 4.75
N MET A 62 -3.36 2.40 4.80
CA MET A 62 -2.93 3.80 4.62
C MET A 62 -3.45 4.41 3.30
N VAL A 63 -3.39 3.68 2.19
CA VAL A 63 -3.86 4.16 0.87
C VAL A 63 -5.38 4.33 0.85
N GLY A 64 -6.13 3.31 1.30
CA GLY A 64 -7.60 3.35 1.31
C GLY A 64 -8.15 4.44 2.22
N MET A 65 -7.58 4.59 3.43
CA MET A 65 -7.97 5.66 4.37
C MET A 65 -7.59 7.05 3.85
N THR A 66 -6.43 7.21 3.20
CA THR A 66 -6.07 8.50 2.59
C THR A 66 -7.06 8.89 1.50
N LEU A 67 -7.47 7.94 0.65
CA LEU A 67 -8.51 8.19 -0.35
C LEU A 67 -9.85 8.55 0.29
N ALA A 68 -10.26 7.80 1.31
CA ALA A 68 -11.52 8.04 2.00
C ALA A 68 -11.55 9.44 2.66
N ASN A 69 -10.45 9.86 3.32
CA ASN A 69 -10.32 11.20 3.88
C ASN A 69 -10.35 12.29 2.78
N ALA A 70 -9.67 12.08 1.65
CA ALA A 70 -9.69 13.01 0.52
C ALA A 70 -11.10 13.20 -0.05
N LEU A 71 -11.83 12.11 -0.28
CA LEU A 71 -13.18 12.12 -0.82
C LEU A 71 -14.18 12.76 0.17
N ALA A 72 -14.15 12.30 1.42
CA ALA A 72 -15.06 12.78 2.44
C ALA A 72 -14.80 14.26 2.83
N GLY A 73 -13.54 14.68 2.83
CA GLY A 73 -13.17 16.08 3.01
C GLY A 73 -13.74 17.01 1.92
N ALA A 74 -13.96 16.49 0.72
CA ALA A 74 -14.66 17.17 -0.37
C ALA A 74 -16.19 16.93 -0.37
N GLY A 75 -16.74 16.34 0.70
CA GLY A 75 -18.18 16.11 0.89
C GLY A 75 -18.74 14.91 0.10
N VAL A 76 -17.89 14.02 -0.44
CA VAL A 76 -18.33 12.77 -1.08
C VAL A 76 -18.67 11.74 0.00
N ALA A 77 -19.92 11.25 0.03
CA ALA A 77 -20.31 10.19 0.95
C ALA A 77 -19.49 8.94 0.72
N THR A 78 -18.74 8.53 1.73
CA THR A 78 -17.74 7.45 1.61
C THR A 78 -17.90 6.44 2.75
N VAL A 79 -17.96 5.15 2.41
CA VAL A 79 -17.90 4.05 3.38
C VAL A 79 -16.60 3.27 3.16
N VAL A 80 -15.88 3.01 4.25
CA VAL A 80 -14.70 2.13 4.25
C VAL A 80 -15.06 0.82 4.95
N VAL A 81 -14.75 -0.31 4.32
CA VAL A 81 -14.88 -1.65 4.91
C VAL A 81 -13.49 -2.24 5.07
N ASP A 82 -13.14 -2.66 6.30
CA ASP A 82 -11.87 -3.33 6.60
C ASP A 82 -12.06 -4.53 7.53
N SER A 83 -11.33 -5.59 7.26
CA SER A 83 -11.38 -6.81 8.06
C SER A 83 -10.61 -6.73 9.38
N ALA A 84 -9.67 -5.80 9.49
CA ALA A 84 -8.86 -5.62 10.69
C ALA A 84 -9.59 -4.74 11.73
N PRO A 85 -9.60 -5.12 13.01
CA PRO A 85 -10.09 -4.25 14.06
C PRO A 85 -9.26 -2.95 14.13
N PRO A 86 -9.88 -1.79 14.31
CA PRO A 86 -9.15 -0.52 14.44
C PRO A 86 -8.09 -0.53 15.53
N ASP A 87 -8.44 -1.07 16.68
CA ASP A 87 -7.58 -1.10 17.88
C ASP A 87 -6.30 -1.91 17.64
N SER A 88 -6.38 -3.03 16.92
CA SER A 88 -5.20 -3.83 16.55
C SER A 88 -4.17 -3.07 15.72
N LEU A 89 -4.60 -2.00 15.05
CA LEU A 89 -3.74 -1.13 14.22
C LEU A 89 -3.19 0.07 15.01
N LEU A 90 -3.86 0.46 16.10
CA LEU A 90 -3.50 1.61 16.94
C LEU A 90 -2.72 1.21 18.19
N GLU A 91 -3.05 0.05 18.79
CA GLU A 91 -2.43 -0.47 20.01
C GLU A 91 -1.09 -1.18 19.77
N ALA A 92 -0.75 -1.47 18.51
CA ALA A 92 0.55 -2.03 18.20
C ALA A 92 1.63 -1.12 18.77
N GLY A 93 2.39 -1.61 19.74
CA GLY A 93 3.60 -0.97 20.24
C GLY A 93 4.49 -0.57 19.06
N TYR A 94 5.60 0.09 19.33
CA TYR A 94 6.53 0.47 18.27
C TYR A 94 6.86 -0.75 17.38
N ASP A 95 6.39 -0.72 16.14
CA ASP A 95 6.52 -1.84 15.18
C ASP A 95 7.75 -1.68 14.25
N GLY A 96 8.56 -0.63 14.45
CA GLY A 96 9.80 -0.39 13.68
C GLY A 96 9.57 -0.06 12.21
N ARG A 97 8.32 -0.04 11.73
CA ARG A 97 8.03 0.24 10.33
C ARG A 97 7.77 1.71 10.09
N ALA A 98 8.48 2.28 9.14
CA ALA A 98 8.33 3.65 8.70
C ALA A 98 8.22 3.71 7.17
N SER A 99 7.69 4.79 6.66
CA SER A 99 7.58 5.06 5.23
C SER A 99 8.27 6.37 4.87
N ALA A 100 9.04 6.34 3.79
CA ALA A 100 9.56 7.53 3.16
C ALA A 100 8.42 8.17 2.34
N ILE A 101 7.92 9.31 2.80
CA ILE A 101 6.88 10.09 2.14
C ILE A 101 7.57 11.13 1.27
N ALA A 102 7.62 10.92 -0.04
CA ALA A 102 8.21 11.85 -1.00
C ALA A 102 7.52 13.22 -0.93
N HIS A 103 8.20 14.29 -1.35
CA HIS A 103 7.66 15.65 -1.28
C HIS A 103 6.26 15.76 -1.90
N GLY A 104 6.04 15.25 -3.11
CA GLY A 104 4.72 15.26 -3.75
C GLY A 104 3.63 14.50 -2.98
N SER A 105 4.01 13.44 -2.27
CA SER A 105 3.09 12.70 -1.38
C SER A 105 2.80 13.46 -0.09
N ALA A 106 3.77 14.20 0.44
CA ALA A 106 3.54 15.10 1.57
C ALA A 106 2.59 16.25 1.21
N GLN A 107 2.61 16.72 -0.05
CA GLN A 107 1.62 17.67 -0.54
C GLN A 107 0.20 17.07 -0.54
N VAL A 108 0.04 15.77 -0.87
CA VAL A 108 -1.26 15.11 -0.74
C VAL A 108 -1.75 15.17 0.71
N PHE A 109 -0.89 14.87 1.69
CA PHE A 109 -1.27 14.95 3.12
C PHE A 109 -1.62 16.38 3.53
N ARG A 110 -0.91 17.39 3.01
CA ARG A 110 -1.26 18.80 3.26
C ARG A 110 -2.60 19.16 2.62
N GLY A 111 -2.80 18.80 1.37
CA GLY A 111 -4.03 19.12 0.60
C GLY A 111 -5.30 18.51 1.16
N ILE A 112 -5.21 17.37 1.84
CA ILE A 112 -6.35 16.74 2.54
C ILE A 112 -6.45 17.14 4.03
N GLY A 113 -5.55 18.00 4.53
CA GLY A 113 -5.55 18.44 5.93
C GLY A 113 -4.99 17.43 6.93
N LEU A 114 -4.27 16.40 6.48
CA LEU A 114 -3.67 15.38 7.35
C LEU A 114 -2.33 15.82 7.96
N TRP A 115 -1.63 16.74 7.33
CA TRP A 115 -0.25 17.12 7.68
C TRP A 115 -0.08 17.54 9.16
N PRO A 116 -0.95 18.36 9.78
CA PRO A 116 -0.82 18.76 11.18
C PRO A 116 -0.79 17.59 12.18
N PHE A 117 -1.36 16.43 11.81
CA PHE A 117 -1.39 15.25 12.68
C PHE A 117 -0.11 14.41 12.61
N VAL A 118 0.77 14.66 11.64
CA VAL A 118 2.00 13.87 11.42
C VAL A 118 3.27 14.72 11.45
N GLU A 119 3.16 16.03 11.37
CA GLU A 119 4.30 16.96 11.19
C GLU A 119 5.37 16.82 12.28
N ALA A 120 4.95 16.68 13.54
CA ALA A 120 5.86 16.56 14.68
C ALA A 120 6.73 15.29 14.65
N ASP A 121 6.22 14.22 14.00
CA ASP A 121 6.90 12.94 13.87
C ASP A 121 7.59 12.78 12.50
N ALA A 122 7.56 13.80 11.63
CA ALA A 122 8.07 13.74 10.27
C ALA A 122 9.55 14.12 10.23
N GLY A 123 10.46 13.13 10.13
CA GLY A 123 11.89 13.33 9.96
C GLY A 123 12.22 13.79 8.53
N PRO A 124 12.75 15.01 8.30
CA PRO A 124 13.02 15.50 6.95
C PRO A 124 14.21 14.80 6.30
N ILE A 125 14.09 14.50 5.00
CA ILE A 125 15.18 14.01 4.14
C ILE A 125 15.66 15.20 3.33
N VAL A 126 16.79 15.79 3.75
CA VAL A 126 17.35 17.00 3.10
C VAL A 126 18.51 16.67 2.17
N ASP A 127 19.11 15.51 2.35
CA ASP A 127 20.28 15.05 1.62
C ASP A 127 20.12 13.56 1.27
N ILE A 128 20.52 13.15 0.06
CA ILE A 128 20.51 11.74 -0.35
C ILE A 128 21.87 11.40 -0.93
N ARG A 129 22.50 10.35 -0.40
CA ARG A 129 23.77 9.80 -0.87
C ARG A 129 23.56 8.39 -1.39
N VAL A 130 23.95 8.18 -2.64
CA VAL A 130 23.82 6.89 -3.32
C VAL A 130 25.21 6.44 -3.77
N ALA A 131 25.62 5.26 -3.35
CA ALA A 131 26.92 4.68 -3.73
C ALA A 131 26.78 3.19 -4.05
N ASP A 132 27.61 2.69 -4.97
CA ASP A 132 27.89 1.26 -5.08
C ASP A 132 28.87 0.84 -3.98
N GLY A 133 28.89 -0.43 -3.58
CA GLY A 133 29.79 -0.88 -2.53
C GLY A 133 29.84 -2.37 -2.32
N THR A 134 30.71 -2.77 -1.39
CA THR A 134 30.75 -4.15 -0.88
C THR A 134 30.83 -4.13 0.64
N VAL A 135 30.40 -5.21 1.27
CA VAL A 135 30.48 -5.33 2.73
C VAL A 135 31.94 -5.25 3.23
N ALA A 136 32.91 -5.84 2.49
CA ALA A 136 34.31 -5.85 2.89
C ALA A 136 35.06 -4.56 2.53
N GLY A 137 34.71 -3.91 1.41
CA GLY A 137 35.38 -2.70 0.90
C GLY A 137 34.68 -1.39 1.28
N GLY A 138 33.52 -1.47 1.89
CA GLY A 138 32.69 -0.29 2.16
C GLY A 138 32.07 0.33 0.89
N PRO A 139 31.48 1.54 1.02
CA PRO A 139 30.91 2.29 -0.10
C PRO A 139 32.02 2.79 -1.04
N SER A 140 31.73 2.87 -2.34
CA SER A 140 32.59 3.49 -3.35
C SER A 140 32.83 4.97 -3.03
N THR A 141 34.02 5.46 -3.35
CA THR A 141 34.32 6.89 -3.29
C THR A 141 33.66 7.70 -4.41
N LEU A 142 33.22 7.04 -5.46
CA LEU A 142 32.39 7.62 -6.52
C LEU A 142 30.91 7.45 -6.13
N PHE A 143 30.33 8.49 -5.56
CA PHE A 143 28.95 8.48 -5.10
C PHE A 143 28.15 9.62 -5.72
N LEU A 144 26.86 9.42 -5.82
CA LEU A 144 25.90 10.42 -6.26
C LEU A 144 25.34 11.13 -5.02
N HIS A 145 25.44 12.46 -5.02
CA HIS A 145 25.00 13.30 -3.92
C HIS A 145 23.87 14.22 -4.36
N TYR A 146 22.73 14.13 -3.72
CA TYR A 146 21.58 15.02 -3.93
C TYR A 146 21.40 15.91 -2.71
N ASP A 147 21.58 17.22 -2.90
CA ASP A 147 21.22 18.28 -1.95
C ASP A 147 19.91 18.92 -2.39
N HIS A 148 18.88 18.89 -1.54
CA HIS A 148 17.54 19.43 -1.88
C HIS A 148 17.61 20.89 -2.36
N ARG A 149 18.53 21.70 -1.86
CA ARG A 149 18.73 23.11 -2.23
C ARG A 149 19.04 23.32 -3.72
N ALA A 150 19.51 22.29 -4.41
CA ALA A 150 19.72 22.34 -5.87
C ALA A 150 18.42 22.35 -6.70
N VAL A 151 17.28 22.02 -6.08
CA VAL A 151 15.96 21.96 -6.73
C VAL A 151 14.87 22.75 -6.02
N GLY A 152 15.14 23.32 -4.84
CA GLY A 152 14.22 24.16 -4.07
C GLY A 152 14.51 24.15 -2.58
N ASP A 153 13.70 24.84 -1.79
CA ASP A 153 13.88 24.98 -0.34
C ASP A 153 13.24 23.85 0.47
N GLN A 154 12.49 22.99 -0.19
CA GLN A 154 11.75 21.90 0.46
C GLN A 154 12.56 20.62 0.48
N PRO A 155 12.47 19.80 1.56
CA PRO A 155 13.16 18.51 1.61
C PRO A 155 12.64 17.56 0.51
N PHE A 156 13.44 16.54 0.18
CA PHE A 156 13.05 15.48 -0.76
C PHE A 156 11.78 14.73 -0.32
N GLY A 157 11.56 14.67 0.98
CA GLY A 157 10.45 14.00 1.63
C GLY A 157 10.67 13.89 3.12
N TYR A 158 9.93 13.00 3.75
CA TYR A 158 9.95 12.81 5.20
C TYR A 158 9.85 11.34 5.55
N MET A 159 10.58 10.92 6.58
CA MET A 159 10.36 9.62 7.19
C MET A 159 9.31 9.73 8.28
N ILE A 160 8.23 8.94 8.17
CA ILE A 160 7.14 8.92 9.16
C ILE A 160 6.83 7.46 9.52
N GLU A 161 6.69 7.17 10.81
CA GLU A 161 6.28 5.85 11.28
C GLU A 161 4.88 5.49 10.76
N ASN A 162 4.70 4.26 10.30
CA ASN A 162 3.41 3.82 9.75
C ASN A 162 2.28 3.89 10.78
N ARG A 163 2.58 3.67 12.07
CA ARG A 163 1.61 3.81 13.16
C ARG A 163 1.11 5.26 13.31
N VAL A 164 2.01 6.25 13.12
CA VAL A 164 1.66 7.68 13.18
C VAL A 164 0.73 8.04 12.03
N ILE A 165 1.07 7.62 10.80
CA ILE A 165 0.20 7.85 9.62
C ILE A 165 -1.18 7.22 9.83
N ARG A 166 -1.26 5.97 10.32
CA ARG A 166 -2.53 5.29 10.56
C ARG A 166 -3.37 6.01 11.62
N ARG A 167 -2.75 6.37 12.76
CA ARG A 167 -3.41 7.15 13.81
C ARG A 167 -3.99 8.45 13.26
N ALA A 168 -3.18 9.23 12.56
CA ALA A 168 -3.58 10.49 11.96
C ALA A 168 -4.78 10.34 10.99
N LEU A 169 -4.74 9.32 10.14
CA LEU A 169 -5.83 9.02 9.20
C LEU A 169 -7.14 8.66 9.92
N PHE A 170 -7.07 7.94 11.04
CA PHE A 170 -8.24 7.56 11.82
C PHE A 170 -8.78 8.73 12.64
N GLU A 171 -7.91 9.55 13.22
CA GLU A 171 -8.30 10.77 13.94
C GLU A 171 -8.98 11.77 13.00
N GLN A 172 -8.41 12.00 11.82
CA GLN A 172 -9.04 12.86 10.82
C GLN A 172 -10.38 12.29 10.33
N ALA A 173 -10.45 10.98 10.07
CA ALA A 173 -11.68 10.32 9.62
C ALA A 173 -12.84 10.50 10.61
N ALA A 174 -12.55 10.51 11.91
CA ALA A 174 -13.57 10.74 12.96
C ALA A 174 -14.18 12.14 12.93
N MET A 175 -13.50 13.11 12.32
CA MET A 175 -13.99 14.49 12.18
C MET A 175 -14.77 14.74 10.88
N LEU A 176 -14.83 13.75 9.97
CA LEU A 176 -15.46 13.90 8.67
C LEU A 176 -16.87 13.26 8.65
N PRO A 177 -17.95 14.04 8.66
CA PRO A 177 -19.33 13.52 8.74
C PRO A 177 -19.74 12.69 7.52
N SER A 178 -19.08 12.91 6.37
CA SER A 178 -19.30 12.16 5.12
C SER A 178 -18.55 10.82 5.07
N LEU A 179 -17.78 10.46 6.12
CA LEU A 179 -16.99 9.23 6.18
C LEU A 179 -17.54 8.28 7.25
N ARG A 180 -17.87 7.07 6.83
CA ARG A 180 -18.25 5.98 7.74
C ARG A 180 -17.28 4.82 7.59
N ARG A 181 -16.72 4.35 8.70
CA ARG A 181 -15.85 3.18 8.74
C ARG A 181 -16.57 1.98 9.36
N LEU A 182 -16.51 0.85 8.69
CA LEU A 182 -17.02 -0.44 9.14
C LEU A 182 -15.83 -1.39 9.29
N ALA A 183 -15.38 -1.57 10.53
CA ALA A 183 -14.26 -2.43 10.90
C ALA A 183 -14.42 -2.92 12.35
N PRO A 184 -14.24 -4.22 12.63
CA PRO A 184 -13.98 -5.26 11.66
C PRO A 184 -15.22 -5.61 10.83
N ALA A 185 -15.07 -5.71 9.51
CA ALA A 185 -16.12 -6.15 8.60
C ALA A 185 -15.53 -6.75 7.32
N ARG A 186 -16.18 -7.72 6.73
CA ARG A 186 -15.75 -8.38 5.49
C ARG A 186 -16.87 -8.40 4.47
N VAL A 187 -16.51 -8.21 3.21
CA VAL A 187 -17.45 -8.38 2.09
C VAL A 187 -17.55 -9.86 1.74
N ALA A 188 -18.77 -10.39 1.80
CA ALA A 188 -19.08 -11.75 1.39
C ALA A 188 -19.34 -11.83 -0.12
N THR A 189 -20.09 -10.86 -0.67
CA THR A 189 -20.39 -10.80 -2.12
C THR A 189 -20.33 -9.34 -2.60
N LEU A 190 -19.89 -9.17 -3.85
CA LEU A 190 -19.83 -7.87 -4.52
C LEU A 190 -20.44 -8.01 -5.92
N VAL A 191 -21.56 -7.32 -6.16
CA VAL A 191 -22.23 -7.27 -7.46
C VAL A 191 -22.03 -5.87 -8.05
N ARG A 192 -21.60 -5.81 -9.31
CA ARG A 192 -21.30 -4.55 -10.01
C ARG A 192 -22.07 -4.48 -11.32
N GLU A 193 -23.01 -3.57 -11.39
CA GLU A 193 -23.92 -3.39 -12.54
C GLU A 193 -23.69 -2.03 -13.21
N ALA A 194 -24.42 -1.77 -14.28
CA ALA A 194 -24.32 -0.49 -14.99
C ALA A 194 -24.77 0.70 -14.12
N ALA A 195 -25.77 0.49 -13.24
CA ALA A 195 -26.33 1.56 -12.41
C ALA A 195 -25.54 1.82 -11.11
N GLY A 196 -24.80 0.82 -10.60
CA GLY A 196 -24.09 0.92 -9.33
C GLY A 196 -23.47 -0.42 -8.90
N ALA A 197 -23.09 -0.49 -7.65
CA ALA A 197 -22.58 -1.71 -7.03
C ALA A 197 -23.30 -1.97 -5.70
N GLU A 198 -23.46 -3.24 -5.37
CA GLU A 198 -23.97 -3.70 -4.08
C GLU A 198 -22.97 -4.68 -3.46
N ALA A 199 -22.54 -4.38 -2.24
CA ALA A 199 -21.74 -5.27 -1.42
C ALA A 199 -22.59 -5.81 -0.27
N VAL A 200 -22.54 -7.12 -0.04
CA VAL A 200 -23.15 -7.77 1.14
C VAL A 200 -22.00 -8.17 2.07
N LEU A 201 -22.08 -7.74 3.32
CA LEU A 201 -21.10 -8.10 4.34
C LEU A 201 -21.42 -9.48 4.93
N GLU A 202 -20.43 -10.12 5.57
CA GLU A 202 -20.60 -11.42 6.24
C GLU A 202 -21.67 -11.39 7.35
N ASP A 203 -21.92 -10.22 7.96
CA ASP A 203 -22.97 -10.02 8.96
C ASP A 203 -24.36 -9.72 8.38
N GLY A 204 -24.51 -9.75 7.06
CA GLY A 204 -25.76 -9.56 6.34
C GLY A 204 -26.10 -8.11 5.98
N ARG A 205 -25.34 -7.10 6.47
CA ARG A 205 -25.53 -5.70 6.04
C ARG A 205 -25.28 -5.55 4.55
N ARG A 206 -26.04 -4.68 3.90
CA ARG A 206 -25.89 -4.36 2.47
C ARG A 206 -25.42 -2.92 2.31
N ILE A 207 -24.53 -2.70 1.36
CA ILE A 207 -23.99 -1.38 1.02
C ILE A 207 -24.17 -1.17 -0.48
N ARG A 208 -24.95 -0.16 -0.85
CA ARG A 208 -25.10 0.28 -2.24
C ARG A 208 -24.18 1.48 -2.49
N SER A 209 -23.49 1.46 -3.62
CA SER A 209 -22.57 2.53 -3.99
C SER A 209 -22.57 2.80 -5.50
N ARG A 210 -22.13 4.00 -5.90
CA ARG A 210 -21.92 4.36 -7.32
C ARG A 210 -20.56 3.88 -7.84
N LEU A 211 -19.55 3.81 -6.95
CA LEU A 211 -18.20 3.39 -7.26
C LEU A 211 -17.66 2.53 -6.12
N VAL A 212 -16.96 1.46 -6.44
CA VAL A 212 -16.16 0.65 -5.51
C VAL A 212 -14.69 0.91 -5.76
N VAL A 213 -13.90 1.03 -4.69
CA VAL A 213 -12.44 1.15 -4.78
C VAL A 213 -11.79 0.01 -4.02
N GLY A 214 -11.03 -0.82 -4.74
CA GLY A 214 -10.22 -1.90 -4.16
C GLY A 214 -8.88 -1.37 -3.66
N ALA A 215 -8.73 -1.33 -2.34
CA ALA A 215 -7.52 -0.91 -1.62
C ALA A 215 -7.03 -2.00 -0.63
N GLU A 216 -7.34 -3.27 -0.93
CA GLU A 216 -7.15 -4.43 -0.04
C GLU A 216 -5.72 -4.99 -0.10
N GLY A 217 -4.80 -4.29 -0.75
CA GLY A 217 -3.40 -4.69 -0.84
C GLY A 217 -3.13 -5.78 -1.88
N ARG A 218 -1.98 -6.43 -1.77
CA ARG A 218 -1.44 -7.36 -2.77
C ARG A 218 -2.39 -8.50 -3.14
N ASN A 219 -3.15 -9.00 -2.20
CA ASN A 219 -4.07 -10.12 -2.39
C ASN A 219 -5.52 -9.68 -2.54
N SER A 220 -5.77 -8.51 -3.13
CA SER A 220 -7.08 -7.89 -3.28
C SER A 220 -8.16 -8.86 -3.79
N PRO A 221 -9.18 -9.16 -2.97
CA PRO A 221 -10.34 -9.96 -3.38
C PRO A 221 -11.15 -9.29 -4.49
N SER A 222 -11.36 -7.96 -4.41
CA SER A 222 -12.13 -7.23 -5.44
C SER A 222 -11.44 -7.25 -6.81
N ARG A 223 -10.11 -7.24 -6.86
CA ARG A 223 -9.35 -7.45 -8.09
C ARG A 223 -9.56 -8.86 -8.64
N ALA A 224 -9.51 -9.88 -7.78
CA ALA A 224 -9.70 -11.28 -8.17
C ALA A 224 -11.13 -11.51 -8.68
N ASP A 225 -12.15 -10.98 -7.99
CA ASP A 225 -13.56 -11.02 -8.38
C ASP A 225 -13.79 -10.38 -9.77
N ALA A 226 -13.09 -9.28 -10.06
CA ALA A 226 -13.13 -8.63 -11.37
C ALA A 226 -12.39 -9.40 -12.48
N GLY A 227 -11.77 -10.54 -12.19
CA GLY A 227 -10.98 -11.30 -13.16
C GLY A 227 -9.79 -10.53 -13.72
N ILE A 228 -9.22 -9.59 -12.94
CA ILE A 228 -8.08 -8.79 -13.34
C ILE A 228 -6.80 -9.59 -13.09
N ALA A 229 -6.14 -9.99 -14.16
CA ALA A 229 -4.89 -10.73 -14.12
C ALA A 229 -3.75 -9.90 -13.49
N VAL A 230 -2.79 -10.59 -12.87
CA VAL A 230 -1.64 -9.99 -12.20
C VAL A 230 -0.36 -10.64 -12.71
N THR A 231 0.60 -9.82 -13.11
CA THR A 231 1.98 -10.26 -13.33
C THR A 231 2.72 -10.18 -12.00
N ARG A 232 3.39 -11.28 -11.61
CA ARG A 232 4.24 -11.35 -10.41
C ARG A 232 5.64 -11.80 -10.80
N LEU A 233 6.64 -11.09 -10.29
CA LEU A 233 8.06 -11.39 -10.53
C LEU A 233 8.78 -11.41 -9.18
N PRO A 234 9.12 -12.57 -8.63
CA PRO A 234 9.92 -12.66 -7.41
C PRO A 234 11.36 -12.22 -7.69
N TYR A 235 11.96 -11.49 -6.75
CA TYR A 235 13.34 -11.03 -6.88
C TYR A 235 14.37 -11.99 -6.28
N ASN A 236 13.95 -13.08 -5.61
CA ASN A 236 14.80 -13.91 -4.77
C ASN A 236 15.60 -13.11 -3.73
N GLN A 237 14.99 -12.08 -3.21
CA GLN A 237 15.53 -11.16 -2.22
C GLN A 237 14.53 -11.02 -1.07
N THR A 238 15.05 -10.79 0.13
CA THR A 238 14.27 -10.51 1.34
C THR A 238 14.72 -9.16 1.90
N ALA A 239 13.78 -8.26 2.17
CA ALA A 239 14.07 -7.05 2.91
C ALA A 239 14.03 -7.33 4.42
N ILE A 240 15.09 -6.96 5.13
CA ILE A 240 15.15 -6.88 6.59
C ILE A 240 14.92 -5.41 6.95
N VAL A 241 13.95 -5.15 7.82
CA VAL A 241 13.60 -3.78 8.24
C VAL A 241 13.72 -3.68 9.76
N CYS A 242 14.42 -2.67 10.22
CA CYS A 242 14.57 -2.36 11.64
C CYS A 242 14.79 -0.85 11.84
N THR A 243 14.74 -0.41 13.10
CA THR A 243 15.12 0.95 13.47
C THR A 243 16.24 0.90 14.48
N VAL A 244 17.20 1.81 14.33
CA VAL A 244 18.29 2.01 15.27
C VAL A 244 18.23 3.42 15.86
N ARG A 245 18.60 3.55 17.14
CA ARG A 245 19.01 4.82 17.75
C ARG A 245 20.51 4.94 17.60
N HIS A 246 20.99 6.17 17.45
CA HIS A 246 22.41 6.45 17.28
C HIS A 246 22.84 7.73 18.01
N GLU A 247 24.13 7.87 18.23
CA GLU A 247 24.71 8.94 19.03
C GLU A 247 24.89 10.24 18.23
N CYS A 248 25.53 10.16 17.05
CA CYS A 248 25.85 11.32 16.22
C CYS A 248 24.63 11.81 15.44
N ASP A 249 24.53 13.11 15.19
CA ASP A 249 23.45 13.66 14.36
C ASP A 249 23.58 13.18 12.90
N HIS A 250 22.52 12.63 12.33
CA HIS A 250 22.45 12.21 10.93
C HIS A 250 22.26 13.41 9.95
N GLY A 251 21.96 14.62 10.45
CA GLY A 251 21.78 15.81 9.62
C GLY A 251 20.71 15.72 8.54
N GLY A 252 19.70 14.85 8.70
CA GLY A 252 18.65 14.60 7.69
C GLY A 252 19.16 13.88 6.42
N VAL A 253 20.32 13.21 6.48
CA VAL A 253 20.93 12.49 5.36
C VAL A 253 20.33 11.09 5.22
N ALA A 254 19.72 10.81 4.07
CA ALA A 254 19.40 9.46 3.64
C ALA A 254 20.57 8.86 2.86
N VAL A 255 20.86 7.59 3.12
CA VAL A 255 21.94 6.87 2.45
C VAL A 255 21.38 5.62 1.79
N GLU A 256 21.80 5.34 0.56
CA GLU A 256 21.49 4.10 -0.14
C GLU A 256 22.75 3.50 -0.74
N TYR A 257 23.18 2.35 -0.23
CA TYR A 257 24.29 1.59 -0.75
C TYR A 257 23.77 0.42 -1.57
N PHE A 258 24.20 0.30 -2.81
CA PHE A 258 23.96 -0.87 -3.62
C PHE A 258 25.01 -1.93 -3.32
N LEU A 259 24.63 -2.94 -2.54
CA LEU A 259 25.46 -4.09 -2.22
C LEU A 259 25.15 -5.25 -3.19
N PRO A 260 26.04 -6.25 -3.34
CA PRO A 260 25.83 -7.37 -4.26
C PRO A 260 24.54 -8.15 -4.07
N SER A 261 24.01 -8.23 -2.86
CA SER A 261 22.73 -8.86 -2.53
C SER A 261 21.51 -7.97 -2.76
N GLY A 262 21.73 -6.68 -2.94
CA GLY A 262 20.68 -5.68 -3.16
C GLY A 262 20.91 -4.37 -2.37
N PRO A 263 19.97 -3.42 -2.44
CA PRO A 263 20.10 -2.13 -1.79
C PRO A 263 20.06 -2.25 -0.26
N PHE A 264 20.87 -1.40 0.40
CA PHE A 264 20.91 -1.17 1.83
C PHE A 264 20.65 0.32 2.08
N ALA A 265 19.45 0.64 2.54
CA ALA A 265 19.02 2.01 2.78
C ALA A 265 19.03 2.36 4.27
N MET A 266 19.44 3.58 4.58
CA MET A 266 19.40 4.20 5.89
C MET A 266 18.64 5.51 5.79
N LEU A 267 17.53 5.63 6.49
CA LEU A 267 16.56 6.70 6.31
C LEU A 267 16.38 7.48 7.62
N PRO A 268 16.65 8.82 7.62
CA PRO A 268 16.69 9.63 8.82
C PRO A 268 15.29 9.82 9.41
N MET A 269 15.13 9.53 10.70
CA MET A 269 13.92 9.75 11.47
C MET A 269 14.16 10.83 12.53
N THR A 270 13.09 11.28 13.19
CA THR A 270 13.21 12.15 14.38
C THR A 270 13.94 11.44 15.53
N ASP A 271 14.44 12.20 16.52
CA ASP A 271 15.03 11.72 17.77
C ASP A 271 16.28 10.85 17.61
N ARG A 272 17.16 11.21 16.66
CA ARG A 272 18.38 10.47 16.37
C ARG A 272 18.11 8.99 16.13
N ARG A 273 17.13 8.71 15.30
CA ARG A 273 16.78 7.36 14.85
C ARG A 273 16.99 7.23 13.35
N MET A 274 17.34 6.03 12.93
CA MET A 274 17.44 5.65 11.52
C MET A 274 16.59 4.42 11.25
N ASN A 275 15.75 4.46 10.24
CA ASN A 275 15.09 3.27 9.71
C ASN A 275 16.03 2.61 8.69
N ILE A 276 16.27 1.33 8.87
CA ILE A 276 17.14 0.53 8.01
C ILE A 276 16.27 -0.37 7.14
N VAL A 277 16.51 -0.35 5.84
CA VAL A 277 15.93 -1.30 4.89
C VAL A 277 17.09 -2.02 4.21
N TRP A 278 17.34 -3.24 4.63
CA TRP A 278 18.45 -4.06 4.17
C TRP A 278 17.94 -5.19 3.30
N THR A 279 18.27 -5.16 2.02
CA THR A 279 17.95 -6.23 1.08
C THR A 279 19.03 -7.30 1.08
N GLU A 280 18.62 -8.57 1.25
CA GLU A 280 19.53 -9.69 1.33
C GLU A 280 18.97 -10.93 0.62
N ARG A 281 19.81 -11.90 0.34
CA ARG A 281 19.40 -13.23 -0.15
C ARG A 281 18.56 -13.92 0.93
N PRO A 282 17.52 -14.68 0.56
CA PRO A 282 16.61 -15.30 1.54
C PRO A 282 17.31 -16.18 2.58
N ASP A 283 18.31 -16.97 2.15
CA ASP A 283 19.09 -17.86 3.03
C ASP A 283 19.93 -17.09 4.07
N LEU A 284 20.49 -15.95 3.68
CA LEU A 284 21.25 -15.07 4.56
C LEU A 284 20.32 -14.24 5.46
N ALA A 285 19.20 -13.77 4.93
CA ALA A 285 18.22 -13.03 5.73
C ALA A 285 17.73 -13.83 6.94
N VAL A 286 17.46 -15.12 6.77
CA VAL A 286 17.09 -16.02 7.88
C VAL A 286 18.20 -16.06 8.95
N ARG A 287 19.48 -16.14 8.53
CA ARG A 287 20.61 -16.16 9.45
C ARG A 287 20.76 -14.84 10.22
N PHE A 288 20.64 -13.70 9.52
CA PHE A 288 20.74 -12.39 10.17
C PHE A 288 19.57 -12.13 11.12
N MET A 289 18.36 -12.58 10.77
CA MET A 289 17.20 -12.47 11.66
C MET A 289 17.34 -13.33 12.95
N ALA A 290 18.14 -14.38 12.92
CA ALA A 290 18.39 -15.27 14.07
C ALA A 290 19.50 -14.78 15.01
N LEU A 291 20.27 -13.75 14.64
CA LEU A 291 21.30 -13.16 15.50
C LEU A 291 20.66 -12.49 16.72
N ASP A 292 21.40 -12.45 17.82
CA ASP A 292 21.08 -11.55 18.93
C ASP A 292 21.26 -10.08 18.51
N ASP A 293 20.82 -9.15 19.34
CA ASP A 293 20.81 -7.73 18.98
C ASP A 293 22.21 -7.15 18.83
N ALA A 294 23.18 -7.58 19.62
CA ALA A 294 24.56 -7.10 19.56
C ALA A 294 25.23 -7.56 18.26
N ALA A 295 25.16 -8.85 17.95
CA ALA A 295 25.73 -9.42 16.72
C ALA A 295 25.03 -8.85 15.47
N PHE A 296 23.71 -8.56 15.55
CA PHE A 296 23.00 -7.92 14.45
C PHE A 296 23.45 -6.47 14.21
N VAL A 297 23.64 -5.69 15.28
CA VAL A 297 24.19 -4.32 15.18
C VAL A 297 25.60 -4.32 14.61
N ASP A 298 26.44 -5.28 14.97
CA ASP A 298 27.77 -5.45 14.39
C ASP A 298 27.69 -5.72 12.86
N GLU A 299 26.72 -6.54 12.42
CA GLU A 299 26.47 -6.74 10.98
C GLU A 299 25.98 -5.47 10.27
N LEU A 300 25.19 -4.65 10.93
CA LEU A 300 24.82 -3.33 10.41
C LEU A 300 26.03 -2.42 10.28
N ARG A 301 26.86 -2.31 11.34
CA ARG A 301 28.07 -1.47 11.35
C ARG A 301 29.06 -1.84 10.25
N ARG A 302 29.23 -3.12 9.94
CA ARG A 302 30.06 -3.57 8.80
C ARG A 302 29.60 -3.00 7.45
N ARG A 303 28.32 -2.60 7.31
CA ARG A 303 27.76 -2.06 6.08
C ARG A 303 27.77 -0.54 6.03
N PHE A 304 27.53 0.13 7.15
CA PHE A 304 27.44 1.59 7.15
C PHE A 304 28.62 2.30 7.87
N GLY A 305 29.49 1.54 8.54
CA GLY A 305 30.63 2.12 9.27
C GLY A 305 30.24 2.77 10.59
N ASP A 306 31.09 3.67 11.11
CA ASP A 306 30.96 4.25 12.45
C ASP A 306 30.47 5.70 12.47
N TRP A 307 30.01 6.25 11.33
CA TRP A 307 29.65 7.67 11.22
C TRP A 307 28.46 8.10 12.10
N LEU A 308 27.66 7.15 12.56
CA LEU A 308 26.52 7.38 13.48
C LEU A 308 26.94 7.29 14.96
N GLY A 309 28.18 6.92 15.27
CA GLY A 309 28.63 6.66 16.64
C GLY A 309 27.99 5.39 17.22
N ASP A 310 27.81 5.37 18.51
CA ASP A 310 27.17 4.24 19.18
C ASP A 310 25.74 4.03 18.70
N THR A 311 25.44 2.78 18.37
CA THR A 311 24.19 2.40 17.70
C THR A 311 23.54 1.24 18.42
N ALA A 312 22.22 1.35 18.66
CA ALA A 312 21.42 0.30 19.30
C ALA A 312 20.08 0.08 18.57
N LEU A 313 19.61 -1.16 18.50
CA LEU A 313 18.29 -1.48 17.97
C LEU A 313 17.18 -0.89 18.83
N ILE A 314 16.10 -0.48 18.17
CA ILE A 314 14.84 -0.09 18.81
C ILE A 314 13.70 -0.91 18.23
N GLY A 315 13.00 -1.64 19.10
CA GLY A 315 11.87 -2.47 18.71
C GLY A 315 12.26 -3.71 17.89
N PRO A 316 11.29 -4.38 17.29
CA PRO A 316 11.50 -5.64 16.59
C PRO A 316 12.12 -5.44 15.21
N ARG A 317 12.71 -6.51 14.69
CA ARG A 317 13.15 -6.68 13.32
C ARG A 317 12.07 -7.36 12.50
N PHE A 318 11.88 -6.95 11.25
CA PHE A 318 10.94 -7.56 10.32
C PHE A 318 11.66 -8.04 9.08
N SER A 319 11.12 -9.07 8.44
CA SER A 319 11.60 -9.52 7.12
C SER A 319 10.44 -9.79 6.18
N TYR A 320 10.61 -9.42 4.90
CA TYR A 320 9.61 -9.59 3.85
C TYR A 320 10.25 -10.09 2.56
N PRO A 321 9.68 -11.13 1.91
CA PRO A 321 10.08 -11.49 0.56
C PRO A 321 9.74 -10.34 -0.41
N LEU A 322 10.67 -10.05 -1.32
CA LEU A 322 10.50 -8.99 -2.31
C LEU A 322 9.97 -9.55 -3.62
N GLU A 323 8.90 -8.93 -4.09
CA GLU A 323 8.18 -9.32 -5.29
C GLU A 323 7.64 -8.07 -5.98
N LEU A 324 7.75 -8.02 -7.29
CA LEU A 324 7.03 -7.07 -8.11
C LEU A 324 5.66 -7.66 -8.45
N GLN A 325 4.62 -6.84 -8.31
CA GLN A 325 3.27 -7.18 -8.73
C GLN A 325 2.67 -6.03 -9.56
N HIS A 326 2.05 -6.35 -10.69
CA HIS A 326 1.38 -5.38 -11.53
C HIS A 326 0.09 -5.95 -12.11
N ALA A 327 -1.04 -5.26 -11.88
CA ALA A 327 -2.34 -5.63 -12.43
C ALA A 327 -2.43 -5.28 -13.91
N ALA A 328 -3.03 -6.15 -14.71
CA ALA A 328 -3.19 -5.97 -16.15
C ALA A 328 -4.01 -4.72 -16.52
N ARG A 329 -4.95 -4.34 -15.66
CA ARG A 329 -5.74 -3.10 -15.72
C ARG A 329 -6.05 -2.62 -14.30
N TYR A 330 -6.30 -1.31 -14.13
CA TYR A 330 -6.58 -0.69 -12.83
C TYR A 330 -8.07 -0.45 -12.63
N THR A 331 -8.87 -0.70 -13.63
CA THR A 331 -10.30 -0.45 -13.57
C THR A 331 -11.11 -1.59 -14.18
N ASP A 332 -12.35 -1.71 -13.73
CA ASP A 332 -13.39 -2.54 -14.31
C ASP A 332 -14.74 -1.86 -14.07
N ARG A 333 -15.85 -2.47 -14.48
CA ARG A 333 -17.19 -1.90 -14.26
C ARG A 333 -17.36 -1.50 -12.79
N ARG A 334 -17.60 -0.19 -12.53
CA ARG A 334 -17.78 0.36 -11.17
C ARG A 334 -16.65 0.07 -10.18
N LEU A 335 -15.47 -0.26 -10.65
CA LEU A 335 -14.32 -0.62 -9.81
C LEU A 335 -13.07 0.16 -10.25
N ALA A 336 -12.38 0.74 -9.28
CA ALA A 336 -11.00 1.24 -9.42
C ALA A 336 -10.10 0.53 -8.40
N LEU A 337 -8.87 0.19 -8.76
CA LEU A 337 -7.86 -0.38 -7.88
C LEU A 337 -6.82 0.71 -7.53
N VAL A 338 -6.40 0.77 -6.27
CA VAL A 338 -5.37 1.73 -5.80
C VAL A 338 -4.32 1.02 -4.95
N GLY A 339 -3.09 1.55 -4.96
CA GLY A 339 -1.98 1.02 -4.18
C GLY A 339 -1.62 -0.42 -4.55
N ASP A 340 -1.26 -1.24 -3.55
CA ASP A 340 -0.81 -2.62 -3.77
C ASP A 340 -1.88 -3.52 -4.44
N ALA A 341 -3.15 -3.12 -4.44
CA ALA A 341 -4.17 -3.82 -5.22
C ALA A 341 -3.95 -3.67 -6.73
N ALA A 342 -3.41 -2.55 -7.18
CA ALA A 342 -3.06 -2.27 -8.57
C ALA A 342 -1.60 -2.64 -8.88
N HIS A 343 -0.67 -2.29 -8.00
CA HIS A 343 0.77 -2.46 -8.21
C HIS A 343 1.53 -2.52 -6.88
N ALA A 344 2.48 -3.42 -6.78
CA ALA A 344 3.47 -3.46 -5.70
C ALA A 344 4.86 -3.53 -6.32
N ILE A 345 5.75 -2.64 -5.90
CA ILE A 345 7.09 -2.48 -6.46
C ILE A 345 8.17 -2.82 -5.44
N HIS A 346 9.41 -3.01 -5.93
CA HIS A 346 10.57 -3.15 -5.06
C HIS A 346 10.71 -1.91 -4.16
N PRO A 347 11.05 -2.06 -2.86
CA PRO A 347 11.13 -0.95 -1.90
C PRO A 347 12.31 0.02 -2.13
N ILE A 348 13.02 -0.06 -3.24
CA ILE A 348 14.08 0.93 -3.60
C ILE A 348 13.52 2.33 -3.43
N ALA A 349 14.23 3.16 -2.67
CA ALA A 349 13.88 4.54 -2.35
C ALA A 349 12.47 4.71 -1.71
N GLY A 350 11.88 3.68 -1.10
CA GLY A 350 10.62 3.76 -0.37
C GLY A 350 9.39 4.15 -1.21
N GLN A 351 9.36 3.84 -2.52
CA GLN A 351 8.35 4.37 -3.45
C GLN A 351 6.98 3.68 -3.42
N GLY A 352 6.81 2.54 -2.73
CA GLY A 352 5.54 1.78 -2.76
C GLY A 352 4.32 2.58 -2.29
N LEU A 353 4.40 3.17 -1.09
CA LEU A 353 3.30 4.00 -0.57
C LEU A 353 3.11 5.27 -1.40
N ASN A 354 4.20 5.91 -1.86
CA ASN A 354 4.14 7.13 -2.67
C ASN A 354 3.38 6.91 -3.98
N LEU A 355 3.55 5.76 -4.61
CA LEU A 355 2.82 5.40 -5.82
C LEU A 355 1.32 5.25 -5.54
N GLY A 356 0.94 4.63 -4.42
CA GLY A 356 -0.45 4.54 -3.95
C GLY A 356 -1.06 5.90 -3.61
N LEU A 357 -0.28 6.83 -3.02
CA LEU A 357 -0.75 8.19 -2.74
C LEU A 357 -0.98 9.01 -4.01
N ARG A 358 -0.22 8.76 -5.07
CA ARG A 358 -0.50 9.34 -6.38
C ARG A 358 -1.77 8.77 -7.01
N ASP A 359 -2.06 7.47 -6.80
CA ASP A 359 -3.35 6.90 -7.22
C ASP A 359 -4.50 7.58 -6.50
N VAL A 360 -4.37 7.78 -5.18
CA VAL A 360 -5.34 8.52 -4.37
C VAL A 360 -5.61 9.90 -4.95
N ALA A 361 -4.55 10.66 -5.22
CA ALA A 361 -4.68 12.03 -5.72
C ALA A 361 -5.40 12.07 -7.08
N ALA A 362 -5.02 11.18 -8.02
CA ALA A 362 -5.61 11.12 -9.35
C ALA A 362 -7.07 10.64 -9.32
N LEU A 363 -7.38 9.61 -8.53
CA LEU A 363 -8.75 9.09 -8.44
C LEU A 363 -9.67 10.08 -7.71
N ALA A 364 -9.21 10.67 -6.61
CA ALA A 364 -9.99 11.67 -5.88
C ALA A 364 -10.33 12.88 -6.76
N GLU A 365 -9.35 13.41 -7.51
CA GLU A 365 -9.58 14.50 -8.45
C GLU A 365 -10.59 14.13 -9.53
N ALA A 366 -10.44 12.96 -10.16
CA ALA A 366 -11.36 12.49 -11.19
C ALA A 366 -12.80 12.33 -10.68
N VAL A 367 -12.96 11.79 -9.47
CA VAL A 367 -14.27 11.58 -8.82
C VAL A 367 -14.92 12.92 -8.44
N ILE A 368 -14.17 13.80 -7.78
CA ILE A 368 -14.69 15.07 -7.26
C ILE A 368 -15.06 16.02 -8.42
N ASP A 369 -14.24 16.13 -9.45
CA ASP A 369 -14.55 16.94 -10.62
C ASP A 369 -15.84 16.46 -11.31
N THR A 370 -15.95 15.14 -11.49
CA THR A 370 -17.13 14.53 -12.11
C THR A 370 -18.39 14.74 -11.28
N ARG A 371 -18.28 14.62 -9.94
CA ARG A 371 -19.38 14.88 -9.01
C ARG A 371 -19.86 16.33 -9.06
N ARG A 372 -18.93 17.29 -9.10
CA ARG A 372 -19.26 18.73 -9.22
C ARG A 372 -20.03 19.07 -10.49
N LEU A 373 -19.80 18.32 -11.55
CA LEU A 373 -20.54 18.44 -12.81
C LEU A 373 -21.90 17.72 -12.78
N GLY A 374 -22.26 17.06 -11.68
CA GLY A 374 -23.49 16.25 -11.57
C GLY A 374 -23.47 14.95 -12.39
N LEU A 375 -22.28 14.53 -12.87
CA LEU A 375 -22.10 13.34 -13.70
C LEU A 375 -21.93 12.06 -12.88
N ASP A 376 -21.86 10.93 -13.56
CA ASP A 376 -21.72 9.62 -12.94
C ASP A 376 -20.27 9.31 -12.52
N ILE A 377 -19.98 9.39 -11.23
CA ILE A 377 -18.64 9.17 -10.64
C ILE A 377 -18.10 7.75 -10.79
N GLY A 378 -18.95 6.75 -11.02
CA GLY A 378 -18.56 5.36 -11.27
C GLY A 378 -18.60 5.00 -12.76
N GLY A 379 -18.86 5.97 -13.63
CA GLY A 379 -18.94 5.79 -15.06
C GLY A 379 -17.60 5.47 -15.73
N SER A 380 -17.67 4.87 -16.91
CA SER A 380 -16.48 4.45 -17.66
C SER A 380 -15.50 5.58 -18.00
N ASP A 381 -15.99 6.83 -18.09
CA ASP A 381 -15.15 7.99 -18.46
C ASP A 381 -14.22 8.37 -17.31
N VAL A 382 -14.73 8.39 -16.08
CA VAL A 382 -13.94 8.63 -14.86
C VAL A 382 -12.88 7.54 -14.70
N LEU A 383 -13.31 6.28 -14.83
CA LEU A 383 -12.42 5.14 -14.69
C LEU A 383 -11.31 5.14 -15.75
N ARG A 384 -11.65 5.42 -17.01
CA ARG A 384 -10.65 5.56 -18.09
C ARG A 384 -9.71 6.76 -17.89
N ARG A 385 -10.21 7.90 -17.37
CA ARG A 385 -9.37 9.07 -17.03
C ARG A 385 -8.34 8.67 -15.98
N TYR A 386 -8.80 8.05 -14.89
CA TYR A 386 -7.93 7.55 -13.81
C TYR A 386 -6.88 6.55 -14.31
N GLU A 387 -7.30 5.51 -15.05
CA GLU A 387 -6.39 4.46 -15.53
C GLU A 387 -5.32 5.01 -16.48
N ARG A 388 -5.70 5.85 -17.46
CA ARG A 388 -4.74 6.49 -18.38
C ARG A 388 -3.73 7.35 -17.64
N TRP A 389 -4.18 8.06 -16.62
CA TRP A 389 -3.31 8.95 -15.83
C TRP A 389 -2.28 8.14 -15.03
N ARG A 390 -2.72 7.06 -14.40
CA ARG A 390 -1.88 6.33 -13.48
C ARG A 390 -1.04 5.23 -14.09
N ARG A 391 -1.58 4.52 -15.09
CA ARG A 391 -0.93 3.31 -15.61
C ARG A 391 0.42 3.60 -16.25
N PHE A 392 0.54 4.68 -17.03
CA PHE A 392 1.81 5.04 -17.67
C PHE A 392 2.89 5.36 -16.62
N ASP A 393 2.57 6.21 -15.64
CA ASP A 393 3.47 6.59 -14.56
C ASP A 393 3.92 5.37 -13.71
N SER A 394 2.96 4.50 -13.37
CA SER A 394 3.23 3.30 -12.60
C SER A 394 4.09 2.28 -13.35
N VAL A 395 3.81 2.04 -14.64
CA VAL A 395 4.63 1.14 -15.47
C VAL A 395 6.04 1.68 -15.63
N LEU A 396 6.18 2.98 -15.90
CA LEU A 396 7.49 3.62 -16.05
C LEU A 396 8.31 3.48 -14.76
N LEU A 397 7.75 3.87 -13.61
CA LEU A 397 8.44 3.77 -12.31
C LEU A 397 8.80 2.32 -11.97
N THR A 398 7.86 1.40 -12.18
CA THR A 398 8.09 -0.04 -11.96
C THR A 398 9.24 -0.57 -12.82
N SER A 399 9.27 -0.20 -14.11
CA SER A 399 10.34 -0.63 -15.02
C SER A 399 11.68 -0.03 -14.63
N VAL A 400 11.73 1.24 -14.27
CA VAL A 400 12.97 1.90 -13.81
C VAL A 400 13.50 1.24 -12.54
N THR A 401 12.65 0.99 -11.54
CA THR A 401 13.07 0.34 -10.29
C THR A 401 13.52 -1.11 -10.52
N ASP A 402 12.87 -1.87 -11.40
CA ASP A 402 13.29 -3.23 -11.75
C ASP A 402 14.65 -3.23 -12.46
N VAL A 403 14.85 -2.36 -13.43
CA VAL A 403 16.14 -2.22 -14.14
C VAL A 403 17.26 -1.81 -13.18
N LEU A 404 17.02 -0.84 -12.30
CA LEU A 404 18.00 -0.42 -11.30
C LEU A 404 18.32 -1.58 -10.35
N ASN A 405 17.32 -2.27 -9.80
CA ASN A 405 17.58 -3.40 -8.93
C ASN A 405 18.44 -4.46 -9.62
N ARG A 406 18.11 -4.88 -10.83
CA ARG A 406 18.89 -5.88 -11.60
C ARG A 406 20.29 -5.40 -11.95
N LEU A 407 20.43 -4.12 -12.30
CA LEU A 407 21.73 -3.53 -12.64
C LEU A 407 22.66 -3.50 -11.43
N PHE A 408 22.13 -3.19 -10.25
CA PHE A 408 22.94 -3.00 -9.04
C PHE A 408 23.05 -4.25 -8.13
N SER A 409 22.17 -5.24 -8.27
CA SER A 409 22.19 -6.48 -7.49
C SER A 409 23.05 -7.57 -8.16
N ASN A 410 24.32 -7.30 -8.43
CA ASN A 410 25.29 -8.27 -8.93
C ASN A 410 26.73 -7.80 -8.59
N ASP A 411 27.70 -8.72 -8.69
CA ASP A 411 29.11 -8.47 -8.35
C ASP A 411 30.06 -8.59 -9.54
N LEU A 412 29.58 -8.39 -10.76
CA LEU A 412 30.39 -8.44 -11.96
C LEU A 412 31.27 -7.19 -12.07
N ALA A 413 32.60 -7.37 -11.97
CA ALA A 413 33.55 -6.24 -11.92
C ALA A 413 33.42 -5.23 -13.09
N PRO A 414 33.18 -5.62 -14.36
CA PRO A 414 32.97 -4.64 -15.43
C PRO A 414 31.68 -3.81 -15.25
N LEU A 415 30.62 -4.44 -14.71
CA LEU A 415 29.35 -3.74 -14.44
C LEU A 415 29.48 -2.78 -13.26
N ARG A 416 30.25 -3.14 -12.23
CA ARG A 416 30.54 -2.24 -11.09
C ARG A 416 31.24 -0.97 -11.57
N LEU A 417 32.30 -1.10 -12.35
CA LEU A 417 33.00 0.06 -12.92
C LEU A 417 32.04 0.93 -13.77
N ALA A 418 31.21 0.31 -14.58
CA ALA A 418 30.22 1.04 -15.39
C ALA A 418 29.18 1.75 -14.53
N ARG A 419 28.74 1.14 -13.42
CA ARG A 419 27.81 1.76 -12.44
C ARG A 419 28.44 2.97 -11.74
N ASP A 420 29.67 2.80 -11.22
CA ASP A 420 30.41 3.88 -10.56
C ASP A 420 30.62 5.08 -11.49
N LEU A 421 31.05 4.82 -12.73
CA LEU A 421 31.17 5.87 -13.76
C LEU A 421 29.82 6.50 -14.13
N GLY A 422 28.75 5.69 -14.16
CA GLY A 422 27.39 6.18 -14.40
C GLY A 422 26.90 7.10 -13.28
N LEU A 423 27.11 6.74 -12.01
CA LEU A 423 26.77 7.58 -10.87
C LEU A 423 27.58 8.89 -10.89
N ALA A 424 28.89 8.83 -11.14
CA ALA A 424 29.74 9.99 -11.26
C ALA A 424 29.34 10.91 -12.44
N ALA A 425 28.94 10.32 -13.58
CA ALA A 425 28.45 11.08 -14.73
C ALA A 425 27.13 11.81 -14.41
N VAL A 426 26.19 11.15 -13.72
CA VAL A 426 24.94 11.79 -13.25
C VAL A 426 25.26 12.91 -12.28
N ASP A 427 26.20 12.70 -11.35
CA ASP A 427 26.58 13.72 -10.38
C ASP A 427 27.22 14.96 -11.03
N SER A 428 28.00 14.73 -12.09
CA SER A 428 28.71 15.78 -12.84
C SER A 428 27.84 16.56 -13.83
N LEU A 429 26.63 16.10 -14.13
CA LEU A 429 25.71 16.70 -15.11
C LEU A 429 24.49 17.33 -14.43
N PRO A 430 24.51 18.66 -14.10
CA PRO A 430 23.45 19.30 -13.31
C PRO A 430 22.03 19.16 -13.88
N PRO A 431 21.76 19.18 -15.21
CA PRO A 431 20.43 18.98 -15.72
C PRO A 431 19.89 17.55 -15.45
N LEU A 432 20.75 16.55 -15.65
CA LEU A 432 20.42 15.13 -15.43
C LEU A 432 20.23 14.85 -13.94
N LYS A 433 21.11 15.37 -13.12
CA LYS A 433 21.03 15.31 -11.66
C LYS A 433 19.70 15.88 -11.16
N ARG A 434 19.32 17.10 -11.56
CA ARG A 434 18.05 17.74 -11.22
C ARG A 434 16.83 16.96 -11.72
N PHE A 435 16.92 16.31 -12.86
CA PHE A 435 15.85 15.44 -13.36
C PHE A 435 15.59 14.27 -12.41
N PHE A 436 16.64 13.55 -11.97
CA PHE A 436 16.48 12.45 -11.02
C PHE A 436 16.03 12.93 -9.64
N MET A 437 16.53 14.08 -9.16
CA MET A 437 16.08 14.67 -7.90
C MET A 437 14.57 14.97 -7.90
N ARG A 438 14.05 15.58 -8.97
CA ARG A 438 12.62 15.84 -9.11
C ARG A 438 11.79 14.56 -9.20
N HIS A 439 12.32 13.50 -9.81
CA HIS A 439 11.68 12.18 -9.82
C HIS A 439 11.61 11.59 -8.41
N ALA A 440 12.70 11.65 -7.64
CA ALA A 440 12.72 11.20 -6.24
C ALA A 440 11.71 11.97 -5.37
N MET A 441 11.56 13.29 -5.60
CA MET A 441 10.54 14.12 -4.93
C MET A 441 9.11 13.79 -5.36
N GLY A 442 8.92 13.07 -6.45
CA GLY A 442 7.59 12.73 -6.97
C GLY A 442 6.87 13.88 -7.66
N VAL A 443 7.59 14.86 -8.20
CA VAL A 443 7.05 16.09 -8.81
C VAL A 443 7.30 16.18 -10.33
N VAL A 444 7.31 15.05 -11.00
CA VAL A 444 7.50 14.97 -12.47
C VAL A 444 6.29 14.31 -13.13
N GLY A 445 5.95 14.78 -14.32
CA GLY A 445 4.84 14.28 -15.14
C GLY A 445 3.58 15.14 -15.06
N ASP A 446 2.46 14.59 -15.50
CA ASP A 446 1.12 15.20 -15.36
C ASP A 446 0.61 14.92 -13.93
N LEU A 447 0.77 15.92 -13.06
CA LEU A 447 0.54 15.78 -11.63
C LEU A 447 -0.89 16.16 -11.25
N PRO A 448 -1.60 15.33 -10.46
CA PRO A 448 -2.85 15.71 -9.83
C PRO A 448 -2.69 16.94 -8.92
N ARG A 449 -3.78 17.69 -8.74
CA ARG A 449 -3.81 18.91 -7.90
C ARG A 449 -3.23 18.71 -6.52
N LEU A 450 -3.61 17.66 -5.82
CA LEU A 450 -3.07 17.35 -4.48
C LEU A 450 -1.55 17.19 -4.48
N VAL A 451 -0.96 16.58 -5.51
CA VAL A 451 0.49 16.41 -5.63
C VAL A 451 1.20 17.73 -5.89
N ARG A 452 0.50 18.70 -6.53
CA ARG A 452 0.99 20.07 -6.72
C ARG A 452 0.82 20.97 -5.49
N GLY A 453 0.18 20.45 -4.42
CA GLY A 453 -0.15 21.23 -3.21
C GLY A 453 -1.44 22.05 -3.33
N GLU A 454 -2.25 21.80 -4.35
CA GLU A 454 -3.55 22.43 -4.54
C GLU A 454 -4.65 21.58 -3.87
N THR A 455 -5.69 22.21 -3.34
CA THR A 455 -6.85 21.51 -2.76
C THR A 455 -7.79 20.98 -3.84
N LEU A 456 -8.61 19.98 -3.48
CA LEU A 456 -9.63 19.41 -4.38
C LEU A 456 -10.94 20.20 -4.35
#